data_ede4f8dd4d41f680950d93bafe990222
#
_entry.id   ede4f8dd4d41f680950d93bafe990222
#
_cell.length_a   1.000
_cell.length_b   1.000
_cell.length_c   1.000
_cell.angle_alpha   90.00
_cell.angle_beta   90.00
_cell.angle_gamma   90.00
#
_symmetry.space_group_name_H-M   'P 1'
#
loop_
_entity.id
_entity.type
_entity.pdbx_description
1 polymer ?
#
loop_
_entity_poly.entity_id
_entity_poly.type
_entity_poly.pdbx_seq_one_letter_code
_entity_poly.pdbx_strand_id
1 'polypeptide(L)'
;LKETNRHKSCCTQGILFLPSDQPLITKTSLQLLCLLFIYYNSSYFACNSTDKSSNANNNYFNNNSKICRLAFNGTPGSPVIFPARYYDELMNLPQGKGGGFIAKKYPAQVVLVPAQDEYELYDIDTPDDLIRLSRYLR
;
A
#
# COMPACT_ATOMS: atom_id res chain seq x y z
N LEU A 1 0.16 4.65 44.08
CA LEU A 1 0.16 3.75 42.92
C LEU A 1 0.10 4.61 41.69
N LYS A 2 1.23 4.78 41.01
CA LYS A 2 1.36 5.54 39.75
C LYS A 2 0.90 4.65 38.61
N GLU A 3 -0.25 4.96 38.01
CA GLU A 3 -0.62 4.42 36.70
C GLU A 3 0.38 4.91 35.65
N THR A 4 1.20 3.99 35.17
CA THR A 4 2.05 4.24 34.03
C THR A 4 1.17 4.33 32.78
N ASN A 5 0.94 5.56 32.31
CA ASN A 5 0.39 5.83 30.99
C ASN A 5 1.26 5.09 29.94
N ARG A 6 0.85 3.87 29.57
CA ARG A 6 1.34 3.23 28.35
C ARG A 6 0.81 4.05 27.20
N HIS A 7 1.64 4.91 26.65
CA HIS A 7 1.43 5.42 25.29
C HIS A 7 1.24 4.19 24.37
N LYS A 8 -0.01 3.90 24.01
CA LYS A 8 -0.30 2.95 22.94
C LYS A 8 0.32 3.55 21.68
N SER A 9 1.48 3.04 21.29
CA SER A 9 2.09 3.34 20.00
C SER A 9 1.09 2.91 18.93
N CYS A 10 0.54 3.89 18.23
CA CYS A 10 -0.35 3.66 17.11
C CYS A 10 0.53 3.26 15.91
N CYS A 11 0.87 1.97 15.85
CA CYS A 11 1.69 1.43 14.77
C CYS A 11 0.83 1.17 13.55
N THR A 12 1.00 1.98 12.52
CA THR A 12 0.48 1.66 11.19
C THR A 12 1.29 0.49 10.63
N GLN A 13 0.65 -0.66 10.45
CA GLN A 13 1.29 -1.85 9.90
C GLN A 13 0.80 -2.14 8.49
N GLY A 14 1.74 -2.45 7.61
CA GLY A 14 1.45 -2.81 6.23
C GLY A 14 2.52 -3.71 5.64
N ILE A 15 2.18 -4.43 4.56
CA ILE A 15 3.11 -5.20 3.74
C ILE A 15 3.27 -4.48 2.41
N LEU A 16 4.51 -4.13 2.08
CA LEU A 16 4.91 -3.62 0.77
C LEU A 16 5.27 -4.80 -0.14
N PHE A 17 4.59 -4.89 -1.27
CA PHE A 17 4.97 -5.76 -2.39
C PHE A 17 5.73 -4.92 -3.40
N LEU A 18 7.03 -5.13 -3.45
CA LEU A 18 7.94 -4.47 -4.38
C LEU A 18 8.40 -5.50 -5.41
N PRO A 19 8.03 -5.36 -6.70
CA PRO A 19 8.51 -6.24 -7.74
C PRO A 19 10.02 -6.12 -7.94
N SER A 20 10.69 -7.24 -8.19
CA SER A 20 12.13 -7.28 -8.46
C SER A 20 12.49 -6.99 -9.91
N ASP A 21 11.52 -6.99 -10.79
CA ASP A 21 11.59 -6.83 -12.24
C ASP A 21 11.23 -5.41 -12.73
N GLN A 22 10.99 -4.48 -11.80
CA GLN A 22 10.73 -3.06 -12.08
C GLN A 22 11.92 -2.18 -11.63
N PRO A 23 13.01 -2.12 -12.38
CA PRO A 23 14.26 -1.47 -11.94
C PRO A 23 14.20 0.06 -11.96
N LEU A 24 13.19 0.65 -12.61
CA LEU A 24 13.08 2.11 -12.79
C LEU A 24 12.22 2.79 -11.72
N ILE A 25 11.72 2.04 -10.73
CA ILE A 25 10.99 2.62 -9.61
C ILE A 25 11.89 3.61 -8.89
N THR A 26 11.41 4.86 -8.75
CA THR A 26 12.19 5.91 -8.11
C THR A 26 12.02 5.91 -6.59
N LYS A 27 13.06 6.38 -5.90
CA LYS A 27 13.00 6.62 -4.45
C LYS A 27 11.84 7.56 -4.09
N THR A 28 11.60 8.58 -4.91
CA THR A 28 10.55 9.58 -4.67
C THR A 28 9.17 8.95 -4.71
N SER A 29 8.88 8.11 -5.71
CA SER A 29 7.60 7.40 -5.82
C SER A 29 7.38 6.43 -4.66
N LEU A 30 8.43 5.71 -4.23
CA LEU A 30 8.38 4.86 -3.05
C LEU A 30 8.11 5.64 -1.77
N GLN A 31 8.79 6.78 -1.58
CA GLN A 31 8.57 7.64 -0.42
C GLN A 31 7.14 8.18 -0.38
N LEU A 32 6.61 8.65 -1.52
CA LEU A 32 5.24 9.14 -1.62
C LEU A 32 4.23 8.02 -1.32
N LEU A 33 4.45 6.82 -1.85
CA LEU A 33 3.62 5.65 -1.60
C LEU A 33 3.56 5.33 -0.08
N CYS A 34 4.72 5.30 0.59
CA CYS A 34 4.79 5.06 2.04
C CYS A 34 4.12 6.18 2.85
N LEU A 35 4.35 7.44 2.49
CA LEU A 35 3.77 8.59 3.19
C LEU A 35 2.23 8.59 3.08
N LEU A 36 1.69 8.36 1.90
CA LEU A 36 0.25 8.28 1.71
C LEU A 36 -0.34 7.04 2.40
N PHE A 37 0.36 5.90 2.41
CA PHE A 37 -0.07 4.75 3.18
C PHE A 37 -0.18 5.07 4.66
N ILE A 38 0.83 5.71 5.26
CA ILE A 38 0.81 6.14 6.66
C ILE A 38 -0.34 7.14 6.88
N TYR A 39 -0.49 8.13 6.01
CA TYR A 39 -1.54 9.13 6.10
C TYR A 39 -2.94 8.51 6.17
N TYR A 40 -3.27 7.62 5.24
CA TYR A 40 -4.59 6.99 5.16
C TYR A 40 -4.84 5.92 6.23
N ASN A 41 -3.79 5.34 6.83
CA ASN A 41 -3.92 4.21 7.75
C ASN A 41 -3.51 4.54 9.19
N SER A 42 -3.02 5.78 9.47
CA SER A 42 -2.73 6.18 10.84
C SER A 42 -4.03 6.49 11.59
N SER A 43 -4.13 6.01 12.83
CA SER A 43 -5.28 6.26 13.72
C SER A 43 -5.46 7.73 14.11
N TYR A 44 -4.50 8.60 13.77
CA TYR A 44 -4.56 10.03 14.06
C TYR A 44 -5.76 10.73 13.39
N PHE A 45 -6.18 10.25 12.21
CA PHE A 45 -7.32 10.81 11.50
C PHE A 45 -8.66 10.20 11.90
N ALA A 46 -8.66 9.05 12.57
CA ALA A 46 -9.89 8.41 13.05
C ALA A 46 -10.49 9.10 14.30
N CYS A 47 -9.72 9.95 15.00
CA CYS A 47 -10.17 10.61 16.22
C CYS A 47 -11.02 11.87 15.99
N ASN A 48 -11.14 12.37 14.77
CA ASN A 48 -11.86 13.61 14.46
C ASN A 48 -13.25 13.41 13.83
N SER A 49 -13.69 12.19 13.63
CA SER A 49 -15.10 11.91 13.30
C SER A 49 -15.89 11.75 14.60
N THR A 50 -16.84 12.64 14.83
CA THR A 50 -17.69 12.78 16.04
C THR A 50 -18.75 11.69 16.19
N ASP A 51 -18.48 10.46 15.81
CA ASP A 51 -19.40 9.35 16.04
C ASP A 51 -18.97 8.52 17.26
N LYS A 52 -19.42 9.02 18.43
CA LYS A 52 -19.39 8.30 19.70
C LYS A 52 -20.52 7.27 19.72
N SER A 53 -20.40 6.18 19.02
CA SER A 53 -21.20 4.99 19.34
C SER A 53 -20.54 3.74 18.75
N SER A 54 -19.74 3.09 19.57
CA SER A 54 -19.65 1.63 19.48
C SER A 54 -18.78 1.05 20.59
N ASN A 55 -19.31 0.00 21.17
CA ASN A 55 -18.80 -0.87 22.20
C ASN A 55 -17.31 -1.17 22.07
N ALA A 56 -16.61 -1.04 23.19
CA ALA A 56 -15.19 -1.37 23.38
C ALA A 56 -14.97 -2.90 23.32
N ASN A 57 -14.98 -3.49 22.14
CA ASN A 57 -14.44 -4.83 21.88
C ASN A 57 -13.43 -4.73 20.73
N ASN A 58 -12.18 -4.64 21.10
CA ASN A 58 -10.94 -5.06 20.42
C ASN A 58 -10.97 -5.42 18.92
N ASN A 59 -11.33 -4.50 18.03
CA ASN A 59 -10.95 -4.60 16.64
C ASN A 59 -10.42 -3.24 16.15
N TYR A 60 -9.14 -2.97 16.44
CA TYR A 60 -8.40 -1.79 15.95
C TYR A 60 -8.16 -1.79 14.44
N PHE A 61 -8.86 -2.63 13.69
CA PHE A 61 -8.84 -2.59 12.23
C PHE A 61 -9.88 -1.57 11.76
N ASN A 62 -9.43 -0.36 11.52
CA ASN A 62 -10.26 0.66 10.90
C ASN A 62 -10.85 0.10 9.60
N ASN A 63 -12.18 0.00 9.51
CA ASN A 63 -12.89 -0.41 8.29
C ASN A 63 -12.57 0.51 7.10
N ASN A 64 -11.91 1.64 7.35
CA ASN A 64 -11.51 2.62 6.36
C ASN A 64 -10.02 2.51 5.95
N SER A 65 -9.33 1.44 6.32
CA SER A 65 -7.92 1.22 5.93
C SER A 65 -7.77 1.11 4.43
N LYS A 66 -6.80 1.83 3.86
CA LYS A 66 -6.59 1.95 2.41
C LYS A 66 -5.40 1.12 1.93
N ILE A 67 -5.59 0.45 0.80
CA ILE A 67 -4.54 -0.14 -0.01
C ILE A 67 -3.95 0.96 -0.86
N CYS A 68 -2.64 1.23 -0.74
CA CYS A 68 -1.97 2.24 -1.57
C CYS A 68 -1.21 1.55 -2.70
N ARG A 69 -1.43 1.98 -3.92
CA ARG A 69 -0.88 1.36 -5.12
C ARG A 69 -0.33 2.41 -6.07
N LEU A 70 0.90 2.19 -6.56
CA LEU A 70 1.49 3.07 -7.56
C LEU A 70 0.68 2.99 -8.87
N ALA A 71 0.54 4.13 -9.54
CA ALA A 71 -0.22 4.24 -10.78
C ALA A 71 0.34 5.36 -11.66
N PHE A 72 0.20 5.22 -12.98
CA PHE A 72 0.50 6.29 -13.93
C PHE A 72 -0.72 6.56 -14.80
N ASN A 73 -1.12 7.82 -14.91
CA ASN A 73 -2.31 8.27 -15.66
C ASN A 73 -3.58 7.43 -15.36
N GLY A 74 -3.79 7.08 -14.09
CA GLY A 74 -4.94 6.28 -13.65
C GLY A 74 -4.80 4.77 -13.89
N THR A 75 -3.76 4.33 -14.59
CA THR A 75 -3.46 2.90 -14.78
C THR A 75 -2.71 2.37 -13.55
N PRO A 76 -3.31 1.42 -12.80
CA PRO A 76 -2.69 0.89 -11.60
C PRO A 76 -1.55 -0.08 -11.95
N GLY A 77 -0.40 0.10 -11.27
CA GLY A 77 0.78 -0.75 -11.38
C GLY A 77 1.20 -1.32 -10.03
N SER A 78 2.48 -1.59 -9.90
CA SER A 78 3.19 -1.93 -8.67
C SER A 78 4.24 -0.84 -8.41
N PRO A 79 4.74 -0.70 -7.19
CA PRO A 79 4.47 -1.46 -5.98
C PRO A 79 3.10 -1.15 -5.33
N VAL A 80 2.73 -2.00 -4.37
CA VAL A 80 1.49 -1.86 -3.60
C VAL A 80 1.73 -2.14 -2.12
N ILE A 81 1.07 -1.36 -1.23
CA ILE A 81 1.10 -1.58 0.22
C ILE A 81 -0.30 -1.96 0.68
N PHE A 82 -0.39 -3.10 1.36
CA PHE A 82 -1.62 -3.58 1.99
C PHE A 82 -1.56 -3.35 3.50
N PRO A 83 -2.61 -2.79 4.12
CA PRO A 83 -2.71 -2.75 5.57
C PRO A 83 -2.92 -4.15 6.18
N ALA A 84 -2.58 -4.28 7.46
CA ALA A 84 -2.59 -5.56 8.19
C ALA A 84 -3.92 -6.33 8.12
N ARG A 85 -5.04 -5.64 7.97
CA ARG A 85 -6.36 -6.27 7.85
C ARG A 85 -6.49 -7.24 6.66
N TYR A 86 -5.63 -7.13 5.65
CA TYR A 86 -5.64 -8.01 4.47
C TYR A 86 -4.64 -9.17 4.57
N TYR A 87 -3.92 -9.31 5.70
CA TYR A 87 -2.88 -10.35 5.83
C TYR A 87 -3.43 -11.76 5.66
N ASP A 88 -4.56 -12.06 6.27
CA ASP A 88 -5.18 -13.38 6.15
C ASP A 88 -5.58 -13.69 4.71
N GLU A 89 -6.14 -12.70 3.99
CA GLU A 89 -6.49 -12.88 2.58
C GLU A 89 -5.24 -13.02 1.67
N LEU A 90 -4.18 -12.27 1.99
CA LEU A 90 -2.89 -12.38 1.26
C LEU A 90 -2.25 -13.74 1.45
N MET A 91 -2.33 -14.31 2.67
CA MET A 91 -1.80 -15.65 2.97
C MET A 91 -2.63 -16.77 2.32
N ASN A 92 -3.90 -16.53 2.02
CA ASN A 92 -4.83 -17.51 1.46
C ASN A 92 -5.19 -17.21 0.00
N LEU A 93 -4.31 -16.53 -0.74
CA LEU A 93 -4.53 -16.24 -2.17
C LEU A 93 -4.67 -17.55 -2.97
N PRO A 94 -5.61 -17.60 -3.94
CA PRO A 94 -5.69 -18.71 -4.87
C PRO A 94 -4.37 -18.89 -5.64
N GLN A 95 -4.07 -20.12 -6.02
CA GLN A 95 -2.86 -20.43 -6.79
C GLN A 95 -2.75 -19.56 -8.05
N GLY A 96 -1.58 -18.98 -8.28
CA GLY A 96 -1.30 -18.10 -9.42
C GLY A 96 -1.91 -16.70 -9.31
N LYS A 97 -2.47 -16.32 -8.15
CA LYS A 97 -2.95 -14.97 -7.89
C LYS A 97 -1.98 -14.20 -6.99
N GLY A 98 -1.74 -12.93 -7.32
CA GLY A 98 -0.96 -12.01 -6.50
C GLY A 98 -1.84 -10.98 -5.79
N GLY A 99 -1.23 -10.04 -5.07
CA GLY A 99 -1.93 -8.97 -4.33
C GLY A 99 -2.89 -8.15 -5.17
N GLY A 100 -2.66 -8.03 -6.49
CA GLY A 100 -3.60 -7.38 -7.42
C GLY A 100 -5.00 -7.99 -7.41
N PHE A 101 -5.14 -9.27 -7.05
CA PHE A 101 -6.45 -9.93 -6.90
C PHE A 101 -7.26 -9.29 -5.76
N ILE A 102 -6.60 -9.03 -4.60
CA ILE A 102 -7.26 -8.38 -3.45
C ILE A 102 -7.59 -6.93 -3.78
N ALA A 103 -6.68 -6.20 -4.42
CA ALA A 103 -6.95 -4.81 -4.81
C ALA A 103 -8.16 -4.70 -5.74
N LYS A 104 -8.35 -5.65 -6.67
CA LYS A 104 -9.54 -5.72 -7.54
C LYS A 104 -10.83 -6.07 -6.78
N LYS A 105 -10.73 -6.86 -5.72
CA LYS A 105 -11.87 -7.24 -4.86
C LYS A 105 -12.39 -6.05 -4.05
N TYR A 106 -11.50 -5.11 -3.68
CA TYR A 106 -11.83 -3.96 -2.84
C TYR A 106 -11.50 -2.61 -3.51
N PRO A 107 -12.10 -2.29 -4.66
CA PRO A 107 -11.74 -1.10 -5.45
C PRO A 107 -11.96 0.21 -4.68
N ALA A 108 -13.00 0.30 -3.84
CA ALA A 108 -13.29 1.46 -3.00
C ALA A 108 -12.24 1.70 -1.90
N GLN A 109 -11.41 0.72 -1.61
CA GLN A 109 -10.34 0.82 -0.62
C GLN A 109 -8.97 1.08 -1.26
N VAL A 110 -8.88 1.13 -2.59
CA VAL A 110 -7.63 1.40 -3.30
C VAL A 110 -7.42 2.89 -3.47
N VAL A 111 -6.25 3.37 -3.07
CA VAL A 111 -5.75 4.72 -3.35
C VAL A 111 -4.65 4.58 -4.39
N LEU A 112 -4.83 5.24 -5.53
CA LEU A 112 -3.83 5.32 -6.58
C LEU A 112 -2.84 6.44 -6.24
N VAL A 113 -1.57 6.08 -6.13
CA VAL A 113 -0.46 7.00 -5.84
C VAL A 113 0.25 7.30 -7.15
N PRO A 114 0.40 8.57 -7.57
CA PRO A 114 0.98 8.87 -8.85
C PRO A 114 2.48 8.52 -8.89
N ALA A 115 2.88 7.74 -9.90
CA ALA A 115 4.27 7.59 -10.30
C ALA A 115 4.73 8.87 -11.02
N GLN A 116 6.02 9.16 -10.99
CA GLN A 116 6.60 10.31 -11.69
C GLN A 116 6.65 10.08 -13.20
N ASP A 117 6.84 8.83 -13.61
CA ASP A 117 6.98 8.44 -15.01
C ASP A 117 6.31 7.08 -15.25
N GLU A 118 5.87 6.84 -16.49
CA GLU A 118 5.28 5.56 -16.90
C GLU A 118 6.28 4.41 -16.82
N TYR A 119 7.56 4.67 -17.04
CA TYR A 119 8.63 3.67 -17.03
C TYR A 119 8.85 3.06 -15.65
N GLU A 120 8.42 3.72 -14.58
CA GLU A 120 8.48 3.16 -13.22
C GLU A 120 7.62 1.89 -13.07
N LEU A 121 6.62 1.71 -13.93
CA LEU A 121 5.68 0.59 -13.89
C LEU A 121 6.02 -0.51 -14.92
N TYR A 122 7.13 -0.39 -15.63
CA TYR A 122 7.50 -1.36 -16.67
C TYR A 122 8.31 -2.50 -16.06
N ASP A 123 7.87 -3.71 -16.36
CA ASP A 123 8.56 -4.95 -16.01
C ASP A 123 9.66 -5.25 -17.04
N ILE A 124 10.73 -5.92 -16.60
CA ILE A 124 11.76 -6.53 -17.46
C ILE A 124 11.54 -8.02 -17.48
N ASP A 125 10.81 -8.52 -18.45
CA ASP A 125 10.54 -9.94 -18.65
C ASP A 125 11.47 -10.57 -19.70
N THR A 126 12.01 -9.76 -20.60
CA THR A 126 12.84 -10.22 -21.74
C THR A 126 14.14 -9.42 -21.85
N PRO A 127 15.19 -9.97 -22.53
CA PRO A 127 16.40 -9.21 -22.85
C PRO A 127 16.13 -7.93 -23.64
N ASP A 128 15.12 -7.94 -24.52
CA ASP A 128 14.74 -6.78 -25.32
C ASP A 128 14.15 -5.66 -24.44
N ASP A 129 13.42 -6.00 -23.37
CA ASP A 129 12.95 -5.02 -22.39
C ASP A 129 14.12 -4.34 -21.69
N LEU A 130 15.15 -5.13 -21.32
CA LEU A 130 16.36 -4.59 -20.72
C LEU A 130 17.06 -3.59 -21.64
N ILE A 131 17.20 -3.94 -22.94
CA ILE A 131 17.81 -3.05 -23.94
C ILE A 131 16.96 -1.77 -24.09
N ARG A 132 15.63 -1.91 -24.17
CA ARG A 132 14.71 -0.78 -24.30
C ARG A 132 14.78 0.16 -23.10
N LEU A 133 14.80 -0.39 -21.89
CA LEU A 133 14.79 0.37 -20.66
C LEU A 133 16.17 0.85 -20.21
N SER A 134 17.26 0.27 -20.74
CA SER A 134 18.65 0.65 -20.36
C SER A 134 18.94 2.14 -20.57
N ARG A 135 18.29 2.78 -21.54
CA ARG A 135 18.41 4.23 -21.80
C ARG A 135 17.88 5.12 -20.68
N TYR A 136 17.05 4.57 -19.79
CA TYR A 136 16.47 5.27 -18.63
C TYR A 136 17.20 4.93 -17.32
N LEU A 137 18.05 3.89 -17.30
CA LEU A 137 18.91 3.55 -16.18
C LEU A 137 20.09 4.52 -16.18
N ARG A 138 19.99 5.57 -15.39
CA ARG A 138 21.09 6.55 -15.18
C ARG A 138 21.64 6.44 -13.78
#